data_659a9b57888d1386396ed257f515f78c
#
_entry.id   659a9b57888d1386396ed257f515f78c
#
_cell.length_a   1.000
_cell.length_b   1.000
_cell.length_c   1.000
_cell.angle_alpha   90.00
_cell.angle_beta   90.00
_cell.angle_gamma   90.00
#
_symmetry.space_group_name_H-M   'P 1'
#
loop_
_entity.id
_entity.type
_entity.pdbx_description
1 polymer ?
#
loop_
_entity_poly.entity_id
_entity_poly.type
_entity_poly.pdbx_seq_one_letter_code
_entity_poly.pdbx_strand_id
1 'polypeptide(L)'
;PIVADAKLAIEKLIEYGAPLKIEKWVEQTLEWKEKYPINMDKYEGLTPEKVIKYINDNFERPIVSTDVGQNQLWTTQFFDIETNRQLLTSGGLGTMGYGFPAAIGAKIGNPERPVIAISGDGGMQMNIQEFAVYELPVIVVVFNNGYLGNVRQWQQLFFNKRYSSTCLTYRKSCNRDCMNKDKCCPKYIPDFVKLAESYEA
;
A
#
# COMPACT_ATOMS: atom_id res chain seq x y z
N PRO A 1 -0.17 -15.90 27.94
CA PRO A 1 -1.07 -14.81 27.55
C PRO A 1 -1.67 -14.14 28.77
N ILE A 2 -1.85 -12.83 28.70
CA ILE A 2 -2.54 -12.05 29.73
C ILE A 2 -3.99 -11.86 29.23
N VAL A 3 -4.96 -12.43 29.97
CA VAL A 3 -6.37 -12.26 29.66
C VAL A 3 -6.91 -11.11 30.49
N ALA A 4 -6.86 -9.89 29.94
CA ALA A 4 -7.31 -8.68 30.60
C ALA A 4 -7.65 -7.60 29.56
N ASP A 5 -8.30 -6.53 29.99
CA ASP A 5 -8.41 -5.30 29.20
C ASP A 5 -7.01 -4.75 28.89
N ALA A 6 -6.77 -4.39 27.63
CA ALA A 6 -5.44 -3.99 27.16
C ALA A 6 -4.93 -2.74 27.88
N LYS A 7 -5.78 -1.77 28.18
CA LYS A 7 -5.40 -0.54 28.88
C LYS A 7 -4.94 -0.85 30.30
N LEU A 8 -5.74 -1.64 31.03
CA LEU A 8 -5.40 -2.05 32.41
C LEU A 8 -4.10 -2.89 32.47
N ALA A 9 -3.90 -3.77 31.48
CA ALA A 9 -2.66 -4.54 31.39
C ALA A 9 -1.44 -3.65 31.14
N ILE A 10 -1.55 -2.68 30.23
CA ILE A 10 -0.46 -1.73 29.92
C ILE A 10 -0.17 -0.83 31.14
N GLU A 11 -1.21 -0.31 31.81
CA GLU A 11 -1.04 0.49 33.04
C GLU A 11 -0.28 -0.30 34.12
N LYS A 12 -0.59 -1.58 34.32
CA LYS A 12 0.14 -2.44 35.23
C LYS A 12 1.57 -2.73 34.77
N LEU A 13 1.80 -2.94 33.48
CA LEU A 13 3.17 -3.10 32.98
C LEU A 13 4.01 -1.84 33.19
N ILE A 14 3.43 -0.66 33.03
CA ILE A 14 4.12 0.62 33.33
C ILE A 14 4.42 0.75 34.80
N GLU A 15 3.47 0.39 35.67
CA GLU A 15 3.65 0.43 37.13
C GLU A 15 4.78 -0.49 37.61
N TYR A 16 4.87 -1.70 37.04
CA TYR A 16 5.91 -2.69 37.42
C TYR A 16 7.21 -2.54 36.61
N GLY A 17 7.17 -1.76 35.52
CA GLY A 17 8.31 -1.58 34.65
C GLY A 17 9.43 -0.78 35.32
N ALA A 18 10.64 -1.28 35.25
CA ALA A 18 11.84 -0.52 35.63
C ALA A 18 12.47 0.05 34.33
N PRO A 19 13.16 1.21 34.42
CA PRO A 19 13.94 1.70 33.29
C PRO A 19 14.92 0.64 32.79
N LEU A 20 14.82 0.23 31.56
CA LEU A 20 15.70 -0.75 30.94
C LEU A 20 16.94 -0.04 30.36
N LYS A 21 18.13 -0.61 30.62
CA LYS A 21 19.36 -0.17 29.96
C LYS A 21 19.45 -0.76 28.55
N ILE A 22 18.82 -0.10 27.58
CA ILE A 22 18.70 -0.59 26.20
C ILE A 22 19.55 0.21 25.20
N GLU A 23 20.43 1.09 25.67
CA GLU A 23 21.22 2.00 24.82
C GLU A 23 22.00 1.22 23.76
N LYS A 24 22.71 0.16 24.16
CA LYS A 24 23.46 -0.70 23.23
C LYS A 24 22.58 -1.39 22.20
N TRP A 25 21.36 -1.74 22.57
CA TRP A 25 20.40 -2.34 21.63
C TRP A 25 19.90 -1.30 20.62
N VAL A 26 19.62 -0.10 21.09
CA VAL A 26 19.24 1.02 20.25
C VAL A 26 20.37 1.37 19.26
N GLU A 27 21.61 1.51 19.74
CA GLU A 27 22.79 1.72 18.89
C GLU A 27 22.91 0.64 17.83
N GLN A 28 22.80 -0.63 18.22
CA GLN A 28 22.90 -1.74 17.27
C GLN A 28 21.77 -1.72 16.21
N THR A 29 20.55 -1.40 16.59
CA THR A 29 19.43 -1.31 15.62
C THR A 29 19.60 -0.14 14.68
N LEU A 30 20.13 1.00 15.13
CA LEU A 30 20.45 2.15 14.27
C LEU A 30 21.58 1.83 13.30
N GLU A 31 22.67 1.16 13.79
CA GLU A 31 23.74 0.67 12.92
C GLU A 31 23.22 -0.26 11.82
N TRP A 32 22.33 -1.20 12.16
CA TRP A 32 21.73 -2.08 11.17
C TRP A 32 20.85 -1.35 10.16
N LYS A 33 20.09 -0.34 10.60
CA LYS A 33 19.28 0.49 9.72
C LYS A 33 20.14 1.26 8.71
N GLU A 34 21.29 1.76 9.14
CA GLU A 34 22.25 2.45 8.28
C GLU A 34 22.98 1.50 7.33
N LYS A 35 23.44 0.35 7.85
CA LYS A 35 24.20 -0.64 7.08
C LYS A 35 23.37 -1.41 6.05
N TYR A 36 22.09 -1.62 6.34
CA TYR A 36 21.18 -2.40 5.50
C TYR A 36 19.92 -1.61 5.14
N PRO A 37 20.05 -0.45 4.47
CA PRO A 37 18.89 0.35 4.11
C PRO A 37 18.01 -0.39 3.11
N ILE A 38 16.70 -0.29 3.29
CA ILE A 38 15.75 -0.71 2.26
C ILE A 38 15.68 0.42 1.24
N ASN A 39 16.09 0.15 0.00
CA ASN A 39 16.01 1.11 -1.11
C ASN A 39 15.76 0.38 -2.44
N MET A 40 15.40 1.16 -3.44
CA MET A 40 15.21 0.71 -4.82
C MET A 40 16.22 1.33 -5.79
N ASP A 41 17.37 1.76 -5.33
CA ASP A 41 18.39 2.50 -6.11
C ASP A 41 18.91 1.71 -7.33
N LYS A 42 18.86 0.37 -7.27
CA LYS A 42 19.24 -0.51 -8.38
C LYS A 42 18.25 -0.52 -9.54
N TYR A 43 17.07 0.09 -9.39
CA TYR A 43 16.05 0.16 -10.43
C TYR A 43 16.02 1.54 -11.06
N GLU A 44 16.09 1.58 -12.39
CA GLU A 44 15.95 2.80 -13.16
C GLU A 44 14.46 3.22 -13.29
N GLY A 45 14.23 4.53 -13.51
CA GLY A 45 12.92 5.09 -13.75
C GLY A 45 12.10 5.38 -12.50
N LEU A 46 10.77 5.34 -12.65
CA LEU A 46 9.82 5.59 -11.57
C LEU A 46 9.64 4.33 -10.73
N THR A 47 10.01 4.42 -9.46
CA THR A 47 9.86 3.34 -8.48
C THR A 47 8.81 3.69 -7.42
N PRO A 48 8.19 2.69 -6.76
CA PRO A 48 7.29 2.94 -5.63
C PRO A 48 7.93 3.80 -4.52
N GLU A 49 9.20 3.58 -4.23
CA GLU A 49 9.96 4.40 -3.27
C GLU A 49 9.94 5.88 -3.65
N LYS A 50 10.24 6.21 -4.92
CA LYS A 50 10.24 7.60 -5.41
C LYS A 50 8.88 8.25 -5.31
N VAL A 51 7.81 7.50 -5.61
CA VAL A 51 6.43 8.00 -5.49
C VAL A 51 6.08 8.30 -4.03
N ILE A 52 6.43 7.40 -3.11
CA ILE A 52 6.09 7.57 -1.70
C ILE A 52 6.93 8.67 -1.06
N LYS A 53 8.22 8.75 -1.41
CA LYS A 53 9.07 9.88 -1.00
C LYS A 53 8.54 11.23 -1.51
N TYR A 54 8.05 11.27 -2.75
CA TYR A 54 7.40 12.48 -3.26
C TYR A 54 6.19 12.88 -2.41
N ILE A 55 5.42 11.91 -1.91
CA ILE A 55 4.30 12.19 -1.00
C ILE A 55 4.81 12.77 0.32
N ASN A 56 5.85 12.18 0.92
CA ASN A 56 6.45 12.70 2.15
C ASN A 56 6.94 14.15 1.99
N ASP A 57 7.57 14.45 0.87
CA ASP A 57 8.23 15.75 0.63
C ASP A 57 7.24 16.87 0.26
N ASN A 58 6.06 16.54 -0.30
CA ASN A 58 5.16 17.53 -0.89
C ASN A 58 3.82 17.69 -0.17
N PHE A 59 3.51 16.85 0.81
CA PHE A 59 2.24 16.94 1.55
C PHE A 59 2.51 17.02 3.06
N GLU A 60 2.05 18.09 3.67
CA GLU A 60 2.19 18.27 5.11
C GLU A 60 1.21 17.37 5.87
N ARG A 61 1.73 16.42 6.65
CA ARG A 61 0.98 15.47 7.49
C ARG A 61 -0.22 14.83 6.78
N PRO A 62 -0.05 14.28 5.57
CA PRO A 62 -1.16 13.66 4.85
C PRO A 62 -1.70 12.46 5.62
N ILE A 63 -2.99 12.15 5.41
CA ILE A 63 -3.52 10.84 5.79
C ILE A 63 -3.39 9.94 4.58
N VAL A 64 -2.66 8.83 4.73
CA VAL A 64 -2.48 7.85 3.68
C VAL A 64 -3.30 6.62 4.00
N SER A 65 -4.14 6.19 3.08
CA SER A 65 -4.84 4.91 3.14
C SER A 65 -4.26 3.96 2.12
N THR A 66 -3.90 2.74 2.54
CA THR A 66 -3.40 1.73 1.61
C THR A 66 -4.43 0.65 1.34
N ASP A 67 -4.50 0.22 0.08
CA ASP A 67 -5.08 -1.07 -0.24
C ASP A 67 -4.09 -2.20 0.09
N VAL A 68 -4.45 -3.44 -0.18
CA VAL A 68 -3.67 -4.63 0.19
C VAL A 68 -2.80 -5.11 -0.96
N GLY A 69 -1.58 -5.52 -0.63
CA GLY A 69 -0.61 -6.09 -1.56
C GLY A 69 0.72 -5.36 -1.55
N GLN A 70 1.45 -5.36 -2.68
CA GLN A 70 2.76 -4.71 -2.77
C GLN A 70 2.69 -3.20 -2.47
N ASN A 71 1.61 -2.53 -2.87
CA ASN A 71 1.39 -1.12 -2.55
C ASN A 71 1.41 -0.87 -1.04
N GLN A 72 0.78 -1.74 -0.25
CA GLN A 72 0.78 -1.69 1.21
C GLN A 72 2.20 -1.84 1.77
N LEU A 73 2.95 -2.85 1.29
CA LEU A 73 4.31 -3.11 1.74
C LEU A 73 5.24 -1.93 1.43
N TRP A 74 5.19 -1.37 0.23
CA TRP A 74 6.00 -0.22 -0.15
C TRP A 74 5.65 1.02 0.68
N THR A 75 4.35 1.26 0.91
CA THR A 75 3.93 2.40 1.73
C THR A 75 4.43 2.25 3.16
N THR A 76 4.30 1.09 3.77
CA THR A 76 4.79 0.88 5.14
C THR A 76 6.32 0.93 5.27
N GLN A 77 7.05 0.73 4.17
CA GLN A 77 8.51 0.81 4.15
C GLN A 77 9.04 2.24 3.95
N PHE A 78 8.35 3.06 3.17
CA PHE A 78 8.89 4.34 2.69
C PHE A 78 8.08 5.57 3.11
N PHE A 79 6.89 5.38 3.68
CA PHE A 79 6.08 6.50 4.17
C PHE A 79 6.47 6.89 5.59
N ASP A 80 6.75 8.16 5.80
CA ASP A 80 7.14 8.72 7.09
C ASP A 80 5.89 9.02 7.93
N ILE A 81 5.75 8.30 9.05
CA ILE A 81 4.64 8.48 9.99
C ILE A 81 5.09 9.43 11.09
N GLU A 82 4.62 10.66 11.06
CA GLU A 82 4.97 11.71 12.00
C GLU A 82 3.93 11.86 13.12
N THR A 83 2.69 11.50 12.84
CA THR A 83 1.57 11.71 13.76
C THR A 83 0.68 10.47 13.87
N ASN A 84 -0.10 10.39 14.94
CA ASN A 84 -1.08 9.33 15.12
C ASN A 84 -2.15 9.37 14.02
N ARG A 85 -2.66 8.20 13.63
CA ARG A 85 -3.73 8.04 12.64
C ARG A 85 -3.41 8.65 11.27
N GLN A 86 -2.16 8.60 10.88
CA GLN A 86 -1.69 9.09 9.60
C GLN A 86 -1.70 7.99 8.52
N LEU A 87 -1.59 6.73 8.93
CA LEU A 87 -1.66 5.57 8.04
C LEU A 87 -2.88 4.71 8.38
N LEU A 88 -3.73 4.45 7.37
CA LEU A 88 -4.88 3.56 7.44
C LEU A 88 -4.60 2.34 6.56
N THR A 89 -4.73 1.15 7.11
CA THR A 89 -4.43 -0.09 6.38
C THR A 89 -5.19 -1.28 6.95
N SER A 90 -5.60 -2.20 6.09
CA SER A 90 -6.16 -3.48 6.50
C SER A 90 -5.04 -4.47 6.83
N GLY A 91 -4.33 -4.22 7.95
CA GLY A 91 -3.18 -5.02 8.35
C GLY A 91 -3.52 -6.37 9.01
N GLY A 92 -4.73 -6.55 9.50
CA GLY A 92 -5.19 -7.78 10.13
C GLY A 92 -5.76 -8.79 9.13
N LEU A 93 -6.87 -8.45 8.49
CA LEU A 93 -7.57 -9.34 7.55
C LEU A 93 -7.01 -9.25 6.12
N GLY A 94 -6.33 -8.17 5.76
CA GLY A 94 -5.81 -7.99 4.41
C GLY A 94 -6.91 -7.90 3.35
N THR A 95 -7.91 -7.06 3.60
CA THR A 95 -9.07 -6.92 2.73
C THR A 95 -8.74 -6.04 1.53
N MET A 96 -8.64 -6.62 0.34
CA MET A 96 -8.53 -5.86 -0.90
C MET A 96 -9.80 -5.04 -1.14
N GLY A 97 -9.63 -3.82 -1.69
CA GLY A 97 -10.72 -2.86 -1.86
C GLY A 97 -10.97 -1.96 -0.65
N TYR A 98 -10.19 -2.09 0.42
CA TYR A 98 -10.27 -1.26 1.61
C TYR A 98 -9.76 0.16 1.40
N GLY A 99 -8.70 0.33 0.61
CA GLY A 99 -7.89 1.56 0.58
C GLY A 99 -8.67 2.80 0.17
N PHE A 100 -9.42 2.74 -0.92
CA PHE A 100 -10.15 3.89 -1.44
C PHE A 100 -11.34 4.30 -0.57
N PRO A 101 -12.27 3.40 -0.17
CA PRO A 101 -13.35 3.74 0.76
C PRO A 101 -12.85 4.29 2.11
N ALA A 102 -11.75 3.76 2.63
CA ALA A 102 -11.16 4.26 3.87
C ALA A 102 -10.60 5.67 3.71
N ALA A 103 -10.02 6.01 2.55
CA ALA A 103 -9.58 7.37 2.25
C ALA A 103 -10.76 8.36 2.19
N ILE A 104 -11.89 7.97 1.60
CA ILE A 104 -13.12 8.76 1.61
C ILE A 104 -13.57 9.04 3.05
N GLY A 105 -13.67 8.01 3.88
CA GLY A 105 -14.01 8.15 5.29
C GLY A 105 -13.02 9.04 6.06
N ALA A 106 -11.72 8.92 5.77
CA ALA A 106 -10.70 9.76 6.36
C ALA A 106 -10.87 11.25 5.97
N LYS A 107 -11.22 11.51 4.71
CA LYS A 107 -11.45 12.88 4.22
C LYS A 107 -12.70 13.51 4.83
N ILE A 108 -13.77 12.74 5.00
CA ILE A 108 -14.98 13.21 5.71
C ILE A 108 -14.64 13.57 7.16
N GLY A 109 -13.86 12.73 7.84
CA GLY A 109 -13.46 12.96 9.23
C GLY A 109 -12.38 14.03 9.43
N ASN A 110 -11.64 14.40 8.36
CA ASN A 110 -10.55 15.37 8.40
C ASN A 110 -10.53 16.21 7.12
N PRO A 111 -11.50 17.11 6.92
CA PRO A 111 -11.68 17.82 5.66
C PRO A 111 -10.49 18.72 5.29
N GLU A 112 -9.75 19.21 6.27
CA GLU A 112 -8.62 20.13 6.06
C GLU A 112 -7.30 19.43 5.69
N ARG A 113 -7.17 18.13 5.99
CA ARG A 113 -5.93 17.41 5.73
C ARG A 113 -5.92 16.84 4.30
N PRO A 114 -4.74 16.81 3.64
CA PRO A 114 -4.58 16.00 2.44
C PRO A 114 -4.86 14.52 2.74
N VAL A 115 -5.63 13.87 1.88
CA VAL A 115 -5.88 12.42 1.98
C VAL A 115 -5.49 11.76 0.68
N ILE A 116 -4.68 10.71 0.78
CA ILE A 116 -4.11 10.00 -0.36
C ILE A 116 -4.46 8.51 -0.22
N ALA A 117 -5.15 7.97 -1.22
CA ALA A 117 -5.38 6.55 -1.35
C ALA A 117 -4.29 5.91 -2.21
N ILE A 118 -3.55 4.96 -1.66
CA ILE A 118 -2.54 4.19 -2.41
C ILE A 118 -3.09 2.78 -2.63
N SER A 119 -3.30 2.41 -3.89
CA SER A 119 -3.89 1.13 -4.25
C SER A 119 -3.09 0.41 -5.35
N GLY A 120 -3.21 -0.90 -5.43
CA GLY A 120 -2.87 -1.65 -6.62
C GLY A 120 -4.04 -1.66 -7.60
N ASP A 121 -3.75 -1.98 -8.86
CA ASP A 121 -4.74 -2.11 -9.92
C ASP A 121 -5.86 -3.13 -9.62
N GLY A 122 -5.53 -4.21 -8.93
CA GLY A 122 -6.53 -5.21 -8.50
C GLY A 122 -7.46 -4.70 -7.40
N GLY A 123 -6.89 -4.05 -6.37
CA GLY A 123 -7.66 -3.50 -5.25
C GLY A 123 -8.57 -2.34 -5.68
N MET A 124 -8.05 -1.45 -6.53
CA MET A 124 -8.80 -0.29 -7.01
C MET A 124 -10.09 -0.67 -7.75
N GLN A 125 -10.07 -1.77 -8.51
CA GLN A 125 -11.23 -2.23 -9.25
C GLN A 125 -12.38 -2.77 -8.37
N MET A 126 -12.11 -3.08 -7.10
CA MET A 126 -13.12 -3.69 -6.23
C MET A 126 -14.17 -2.70 -5.74
N ASN A 127 -13.79 -1.43 -5.56
CA ASN A 127 -14.68 -0.38 -5.05
C ASN A 127 -14.57 0.92 -5.86
N ILE A 128 -14.35 0.82 -7.16
CA ILE A 128 -14.16 1.98 -8.02
C ILE A 128 -15.41 2.84 -8.14
N GLN A 129 -16.60 2.26 -7.93
CA GLN A 129 -17.88 2.97 -7.91
C GLN A 129 -17.94 4.06 -6.84
N GLU A 130 -17.07 4.03 -5.85
CA GLU A 130 -16.99 5.06 -4.80
C GLU A 130 -16.62 6.45 -5.34
N PHE A 131 -16.06 6.55 -6.55
CA PHE A 131 -15.89 7.82 -7.26
C PHE A 131 -17.22 8.57 -7.47
N ALA A 132 -18.32 7.83 -7.66
CA ALA A 132 -19.63 8.40 -7.92
C ALA A 132 -20.39 8.83 -6.64
N VAL A 133 -19.89 8.49 -5.45
CA VAL A 133 -20.64 8.67 -4.20
C VAL A 133 -20.34 10.03 -3.54
N TYR A 134 -19.10 10.51 -3.66
CA TYR A 134 -18.67 11.70 -2.95
C TYR A 134 -17.74 12.55 -3.84
N GLU A 135 -18.08 13.82 -4.01
CA GLU A 135 -17.21 14.84 -4.59
C GLU A 135 -16.17 15.31 -3.56
N LEU A 136 -15.27 14.43 -3.16
CA LEU A 136 -14.28 14.74 -2.14
C LEU A 136 -12.87 14.80 -2.75
N PRO A 137 -12.04 15.80 -2.39
CA PRO A 137 -10.68 15.92 -2.88
C PRO A 137 -9.77 14.89 -2.24
N VAL A 138 -9.85 13.64 -2.71
CA VAL A 138 -8.96 12.52 -2.38
C VAL A 138 -8.02 12.28 -3.55
N ILE A 139 -6.73 12.25 -3.29
CA ILE A 139 -5.73 11.90 -4.30
C ILE A 139 -5.62 10.38 -4.37
N VAL A 140 -5.78 9.80 -5.56
CA VAL A 140 -5.70 8.36 -5.76
C VAL A 140 -4.43 8.02 -6.54
N VAL A 141 -3.57 7.22 -5.93
CA VAL A 141 -2.32 6.72 -6.54
C VAL A 141 -2.48 5.23 -6.81
N VAL A 142 -2.49 4.83 -8.08
CA VAL A 142 -2.63 3.44 -8.49
C VAL A 142 -1.29 2.88 -8.98
N PHE A 143 -0.74 1.90 -8.26
CA PHE A 143 0.38 1.10 -8.76
C PHE A 143 -0.12 0.04 -9.72
N ASN A 144 -0.14 0.40 -11.00
CA ASN A 144 -0.68 -0.42 -12.08
C ASN A 144 0.43 -1.30 -12.70
N ASN A 145 0.63 -2.48 -12.15
CA ASN A 145 1.62 -3.44 -12.65
C ASN A 145 1.00 -4.63 -13.43
N GLY A 146 -0.32 -4.72 -13.48
CA GLY A 146 -1.03 -5.78 -14.20
C GLY A 146 -1.12 -7.11 -13.46
N TYR A 147 -0.85 -7.12 -12.16
CA TYR A 147 -0.79 -8.36 -11.40
C TYR A 147 -1.31 -8.19 -9.96
N LEU A 148 -1.82 -9.29 -9.40
CA LEU A 148 -1.90 -9.45 -7.95
C LEU A 148 -0.46 -9.64 -7.43
N GLY A 149 0.26 -8.51 -7.32
CA GLY A 149 1.71 -8.46 -7.27
C GLY A 149 2.32 -9.21 -6.09
N ASN A 150 1.72 -9.12 -4.90
CA ASN A 150 2.22 -9.79 -3.70
C ASN A 150 2.14 -11.31 -3.85
N VAL A 151 1.01 -11.84 -4.32
CA VAL A 151 0.84 -13.29 -4.55
C VAL A 151 1.79 -13.78 -5.63
N ARG A 152 1.92 -13.01 -6.73
CA ARG A 152 2.87 -13.33 -7.80
C ARG A 152 4.32 -13.37 -7.31
N GLN A 153 4.71 -12.45 -6.44
CA GLN A 153 6.04 -12.41 -5.84
C GLN A 153 6.32 -13.69 -5.04
N TRP A 154 5.36 -14.15 -4.26
CA TRP A 154 5.49 -15.40 -3.51
C TRP A 154 5.56 -16.62 -4.43
N GLN A 155 4.78 -16.66 -5.49
CA GLN A 155 4.87 -17.71 -6.50
C GLN A 155 6.26 -17.73 -7.16
N GLN A 156 6.86 -16.57 -7.35
CA GLN A 156 8.22 -16.46 -7.88
C GLN A 156 9.28 -16.98 -6.90
N LEU A 157 9.17 -16.58 -5.62
CA LEU A 157 10.20 -16.86 -4.62
C LEU A 157 10.11 -18.29 -4.05
N PHE A 158 8.89 -18.78 -3.80
CA PHE A 158 8.67 -20.01 -3.04
C PHE A 158 8.09 -21.17 -3.86
N PHE A 159 7.56 -20.90 -5.06
CA PHE A 159 6.86 -21.90 -5.87
C PHE A 159 7.46 -22.07 -7.26
N ASN A 160 8.79 -21.91 -7.39
CA ASN A 160 9.54 -22.12 -8.64
C ASN A 160 8.94 -21.41 -9.87
N LYS A 161 8.46 -20.15 -9.67
CA LYS A 161 7.81 -19.34 -10.71
C LYS A 161 6.54 -19.98 -11.29
N ARG A 162 5.88 -20.82 -10.54
CA ARG A 162 4.63 -21.45 -10.92
C ARG A 162 3.47 -20.47 -10.76
N TYR A 163 3.32 -19.58 -11.74
CA TYR A 163 2.33 -18.51 -11.71
C TYR A 163 0.92 -19.04 -12.00
N SER A 164 -0.04 -18.71 -11.15
CA SER A 164 -1.44 -19.09 -11.30
C SER A 164 -2.35 -17.98 -10.80
N SER A 165 -3.34 -17.61 -11.63
CA SER A 165 -4.43 -16.70 -11.29
C SER A 165 -4.02 -15.30 -10.74
N THR A 166 -2.80 -14.84 -11.04
CA THR A 166 -2.28 -13.55 -10.56
C THR A 166 -2.13 -12.51 -11.64
N CYS A 167 -2.31 -12.86 -12.91
CA CYS A 167 -2.22 -11.94 -14.03
C CYS A 167 -3.58 -11.28 -14.27
N LEU A 168 -3.62 -9.94 -14.23
CA LEU A 168 -4.80 -9.14 -14.52
C LEU A 168 -4.80 -8.61 -15.97
N THR A 169 -3.72 -8.83 -16.73
CA THR A 169 -3.53 -8.23 -18.06
C THR A 169 -4.01 -9.15 -19.20
N TYR A 170 -4.03 -10.46 -19.00
CA TYR A 170 -4.29 -11.40 -20.10
C TYR A 170 -5.60 -12.16 -19.95
N ARG A 171 -6.31 -12.36 -21.08
CA ARG A 171 -7.48 -13.22 -21.13
C ARG A 171 -7.11 -14.68 -20.90
N LYS A 172 -8.02 -15.45 -20.31
CA LYS A 172 -7.84 -16.90 -20.11
C LYS A 172 -7.58 -17.64 -21.43
N SER A 173 -8.08 -17.10 -22.54
CA SER A 173 -7.87 -17.61 -23.92
C SER A 173 -6.53 -17.21 -24.53
N CYS A 174 -5.72 -16.38 -23.87
CA CYS A 174 -4.43 -15.98 -24.39
C CYS A 174 -3.44 -17.13 -24.29
N ASN A 175 -2.88 -17.56 -25.40
CA ASN A 175 -1.73 -18.47 -25.37
C ASN A 175 -0.54 -17.71 -24.79
N ARG A 176 -0.06 -18.14 -23.60
CA ARG A 176 0.98 -17.48 -22.83
C ARG A 176 2.35 -17.46 -23.52
N ASP A 177 2.48 -18.19 -24.62
CA ASP A 177 3.72 -18.28 -25.43
C ASP A 177 3.87 -17.16 -26.45
N CYS A 178 2.94 -16.18 -26.46
CA CYS A 178 3.00 -15.04 -27.37
C CYS A 178 4.22 -14.16 -27.05
N MET A 179 5.15 -14.09 -27.99
CA MET A 179 6.35 -13.25 -27.91
C MET A 179 6.06 -11.73 -28.00
N ASN A 180 4.88 -11.34 -28.44
CA ASN A 180 4.46 -9.96 -28.66
C ASN A 180 3.28 -9.54 -27.76
N LYS A 181 3.42 -9.77 -26.47
CA LYS A 181 2.36 -9.57 -25.47
C LYS A 181 1.75 -8.17 -25.48
N ASP A 182 2.56 -7.15 -25.73
CA ASP A 182 2.12 -5.75 -25.76
C ASP A 182 1.30 -5.36 -26.99
N LYS A 183 1.40 -6.14 -28.07
CA LYS A 183 0.70 -5.88 -29.34
C LYS A 183 -0.51 -6.77 -29.58
N CYS A 184 -0.50 -8.00 -29.06
CA CYS A 184 -1.48 -9.03 -29.40
C CYS A 184 -2.56 -9.25 -28.35
N CYS A 185 -2.31 -8.87 -27.09
CA CYS A 185 -3.25 -9.12 -26.00
C CYS A 185 -3.92 -7.80 -25.57
N PRO A 186 -5.21 -7.67 -25.78
CA PRO A 186 -5.94 -6.52 -25.24
C PRO A 186 -5.79 -6.53 -23.72
N LYS A 187 -5.39 -5.38 -23.18
CA LYS A 187 -5.28 -5.19 -21.73
C LYS A 187 -6.66 -5.38 -21.10
N TYR A 188 -6.72 -6.20 -20.06
CA TYR A 188 -7.94 -6.41 -19.27
C TYR A 188 -8.10 -5.34 -18.17
N ILE A 189 -7.01 -4.65 -17.89
CA ILE A 189 -6.99 -3.59 -16.90
C ILE A 189 -7.52 -2.33 -17.57
N PRO A 190 -8.47 -1.65 -16.94
CA PRO A 190 -8.96 -0.37 -17.44
C PRO A 190 -7.83 0.66 -17.44
N ASP A 191 -7.96 1.64 -18.33
CA ASP A 191 -7.23 2.89 -18.23
C ASP A 191 -7.83 3.68 -17.07
N PHE A 192 -7.15 3.67 -15.92
CA PHE A 192 -7.68 4.27 -14.70
C PHE A 192 -7.88 5.78 -14.82
N VAL A 193 -7.07 6.48 -15.66
CA VAL A 193 -7.23 7.91 -15.89
C VAL A 193 -8.54 8.18 -16.63
N LYS A 194 -8.78 7.49 -17.76
CA LYS A 194 -10.04 7.62 -18.50
C LYS A 194 -11.24 7.18 -17.70
N LEU A 195 -11.05 6.22 -16.80
CA LEU A 195 -12.12 5.76 -15.94
C LEU A 195 -12.47 6.82 -14.89
N ALA A 196 -11.47 7.46 -14.27
CA ALA A 196 -11.69 8.59 -13.38
C ALA A 196 -12.36 9.76 -14.12
N GLU A 197 -11.85 10.13 -15.32
CA GLU A 197 -12.46 11.16 -16.16
C GLU A 197 -13.95 10.86 -16.48
N SER A 198 -14.33 9.58 -16.63
CA SER A 198 -15.73 9.19 -16.87
C SER A 198 -16.64 9.39 -15.65
N TYR A 199 -16.06 9.52 -14.48
CA TYR A 199 -16.72 9.88 -13.21
C TYR A 199 -16.58 11.39 -12.88
N GLU A 200 -16.00 12.18 -13.79
CA GLU A 200 -15.70 13.61 -13.57
C GLU A 200 -14.76 13.86 -12.37
N ALA A 201 -13.85 12.91 -12.07
CA ALA A 201 -12.92 12.90 -10.95
C ALA A 201 -11.47 13.17 -11.39
#